data_3691b2ea6717b8891acd92ec379351e6
#
_entry.id   3691b2ea6717b8891acd92ec379351e6
#
_cell.length_a   1.000
_cell.length_b   1.000
_cell.length_c   1.000
_cell.angle_alpha   90.00
_cell.angle_beta   90.00
_cell.angle_gamma   90.00
#
_symmetry.space_group_name_H-M   'P 1'
#
loop_
_entity.id
_entity.type
_entity.pdbx_description
1 polymer ?
#
loop_
_entity_poly.entity_id
_entity_poly.type
_entity_poly.pdbx_seq_one_letter_code
_entity_poly.pdbx_strand_id
1 'polypeptide(L)'
;MWVEGIIEGRVTLGVGSFPENSATYKSAIINGNLVYNNKDGSDTIGIIAQKDIVIPKFSPDVLEINGVLLAQYGATQSYYYHPAGSSVKNQITTYGSVISNQIWTWSWVNGNNTISGYRNTYTTYDSNLIYAPPPYFPKKNEFEVLSWDEE
;
A
#
# COMPACT_ATOMS: atom_id res chain seq x y z
N MET A 1 -2.07 11.20 7.89
CA MET A 1 -2.28 11.88 6.59
C MET A 1 -3.31 11.08 5.79
N TRP A 2 -4.27 11.76 5.16
CA TRP A 2 -5.27 11.15 4.26
C TRP A 2 -4.82 11.34 2.83
N VAL A 3 -4.94 10.28 2.00
CA VAL A 3 -4.49 10.28 0.61
C VAL A 3 -5.52 9.57 -0.25
N GLU A 4 -5.97 10.23 -1.31
CA GLU A 4 -6.86 9.69 -2.35
C GLU A 4 -6.83 10.59 -3.58
N GLY A 5 -7.23 10.09 -4.73
CA GLY A 5 -7.36 10.86 -5.97
C GLY A 5 -6.60 10.28 -7.15
N ILE A 6 -6.49 11.09 -8.20
CA ILE A 6 -5.78 10.76 -9.43
C ILE A 6 -4.39 11.37 -9.36
N ILE A 7 -3.39 10.57 -9.68
CA ILE A 7 -1.98 10.98 -9.72
C ILE A 7 -1.60 11.29 -11.15
N GLU A 8 -1.11 12.50 -11.35
CA GLU A 8 -0.50 12.95 -12.59
C GLU A 8 0.93 13.38 -12.30
N GLY A 9 1.89 12.74 -12.93
CA GLY A 9 3.31 12.89 -12.67
C GLY A 9 3.83 11.95 -11.57
N ARG A 10 5.02 12.26 -11.04
CA ARG A 10 5.76 11.37 -10.14
C ARG A 10 5.96 12.04 -8.79
N VAL A 11 5.50 11.40 -7.70
CA VAL A 11 5.52 11.98 -6.35
C VAL A 11 5.86 10.96 -5.28
N THR A 12 6.53 11.40 -4.21
CA THR A 12 6.70 10.63 -2.98
C THR A 12 6.16 11.42 -1.80
N LEU A 13 5.32 10.79 -1.02
CA LEU A 13 4.72 11.34 0.19
C LEU A 13 5.32 10.68 1.43
N GLY A 14 5.98 11.47 2.27
CA GLY A 14 6.49 11.03 3.57
C GLY A 14 5.53 11.39 4.70
N VAL A 15 5.19 10.43 5.55
CA VAL A 15 4.31 10.60 6.71
C VAL A 15 5.06 10.23 7.98
N GLY A 16 5.55 11.24 8.67
CA GLY A 16 6.40 11.02 9.83
C GLY A 16 6.35 12.14 10.85
N SER A 17 6.99 11.90 11.99
CA SER A 17 7.24 12.88 13.06
C SER A 17 8.71 12.83 13.44
N PHE A 18 9.34 14.00 13.52
CA PHE A 18 10.76 14.13 13.87
C PHE A 18 10.95 15.11 15.05
N PRO A 19 11.92 14.90 15.95
CA PRO A 19 12.85 13.76 15.96
C PRO A 19 12.13 12.43 16.16
N GLU A 20 12.78 11.36 15.69
CA GLU A 20 12.18 10.03 15.70
C GLU A 20 11.87 9.54 17.11
N ASN A 21 10.59 9.14 17.33
CA ASN A 21 10.11 8.59 18.59
C ASN A 21 8.95 7.63 18.29
N SER A 22 9.08 6.36 18.66
CA SER A 22 8.09 5.33 18.39
C SER A 22 6.69 5.63 18.95
N ALA A 23 6.60 6.39 20.04
CA ALA A 23 5.31 6.81 20.62
C ALA A 23 4.56 7.82 19.73
N THR A 24 5.25 8.49 18.80
CA THR A 24 4.68 9.55 17.94
C THR A 24 4.63 9.19 16.46
N TYR A 25 4.97 7.96 16.09
CA TYR A 25 4.95 7.50 14.70
C TYR A 25 3.61 7.75 14.02
N LYS A 26 3.66 8.20 12.78
CA LYS A 26 2.49 8.62 12.00
C LYS A 26 2.15 7.60 10.93
N SER A 27 0.83 7.46 10.68
CA SER A 27 0.27 6.57 9.66
C SER A 27 -0.30 7.38 8.49
N ALA A 28 -0.26 6.76 7.30
CA ALA A 28 -1.03 7.19 6.14
C ALA A 28 -2.38 6.47 6.13
N ILE A 29 -3.41 7.13 5.61
CA ILE A 29 -4.76 6.59 5.47
C ILE A 29 -5.20 6.78 4.03
N ILE A 30 -5.51 5.67 3.34
CA ILE A 30 -6.06 5.69 1.99
C ILE A 30 -7.55 5.41 2.10
N ASN A 31 -8.36 6.48 1.96
CA ASN A 31 -9.80 6.39 2.19
C ASN A 31 -10.61 6.21 0.90
N GLY A 32 -10.04 6.54 -0.24
CA GLY A 32 -10.67 6.44 -1.57
C GLY A 32 -9.68 5.91 -2.60
N ASN A 33 -10.11 5.87 -3.85
CA ASN A 33 -9.27 5.45 -4.94
C ASN A 33 -8.02 6.32 -5.04
N LEU A 34 -6.88 5.69 -5.23
CA LEU A 34 -5.59 6.33 -5.48
C LEU A 34 -5.07 5.74 -6.78
N VAL A 35 -5.29 6.41 -7.90
CA VAL A 35 -5.05 5.84 -9.22
C VAL A 35 -4.11 6.71 -10.05
N TYR A 36 -3.32 6.08 -10.90
CA TYR A 36 -2.55 6.79 -11.90
C TYR A 36 -3.46 7.28 -13.04
N ASN A 37 -3.19 8.46 -13.55
CA ASN A 37 -3.81 8.93 -14.79
C ASN A 37 -3.35 8.09 -15.98
N ASN A 38 -2.06 7.72 -16.02
CA ASN A 38 -1.47 6.83 -17.01
C ASN A 38 -0.66 5.70 -16.33
N LYS A 39 -0.71 4.48 -16.86
CA LYS A 39 0.04 3.31 -16.36
C LYS A 39 1.24 2.97 -17.23
N ASP A 40 1.85 3.95 -17.88
CA ASP A 40 3.01 3.82 -18.77
C ASP A 40 4.35 4.18 -18.10
N GLY A 41 4.32 4.47 -16.79
CA GLY A 41 5.48 4.89 -16.00
C GLY A 41 5.66 6.41 -15.90
N SER A 42 4.83 7.21 -16.58
CA SER A 42 4.83 8.66 -16.45
C SER A 42 4.28 9.10 -15.09
N ASP A 43 3.32 8.35 -14.54
CA ASP A 43 2.67 8.61 -13.27
C ASP A 43 3.07 7.58 -12.24
N THR A 44 3.57 8.02 -11.09
CA THR A 44 3.90 7.15 -9.96
C THR A 44 3.73 7.85 -8.64
N ILE A 45 3.28 7.13 -7.62
CA ILE A 45 3.28 7.60 -6.24
C ILE A 45 3.97 6.59 -5.32
N GLY A 46 4.86 7.11 -4.45
CA GLY A 46 5.37 6.38 -3.29
C GLY A 46 4.80 6.97 -2.01
N ILE A 47 4.27 6.13 -1.14
CA ILE A 47 3.83 6.53 0.20
C ILE A 47 4.74 5.85 1.21
N ILE A 48 5.45 6.65 2.01
CA ILE A 48 6.31 6.18 3.09
C ILE A 48 5.69 6.62 4.41
N ALA A 49 5.17 5.69 5.19
CA ALA A 49 4.64 5.95 6.51
C ALA A 49 5.58 5.40 7.60
N GLN A 50 5.87 6.18 8.63
CA GLN A 50 6.63 5.70 9.79
C GLN A 50 5.93 4.50 10.45
N LYS A 51 4.62 4.54 10.60
CA LYS A 51 3.85 3.46 11.23
C LYS A 51 3.11 2.65 10.19
N ASP A 52 1.81 2.84 10.08
CA ASP A 52 0.93 2.02 9.26
C ASP A 52 0.50 2.75 7.98
N ILE A 53 0.15 1.98 6.96
CA ILE A 53 -0.70 2.43 5.87
C ILE A 53 -2.04 1.72 6.04
N VAL A 54 -3.10 2.50 6.25
CA VAL A 54 -4.40 1.99 6.69
C VAL A 54 -5.48 2.24 5.66
N ILE A 55 -6.24 1.20 5.35
CA ILE A 55 -7.50 1.30 4.64
C ILE A 55 -8.63 1.32 5.67
N PRO A 56 -9.34 2.44 5.86
CA PRO A 56 -10.34 2.58 6.91
C PRO A 56 -11.66 1.91 6.56
N LYS A 57 -12.53 1.80 7.56
CA LYS A 57 -13.86 1.18 7.44
C LYS A 57 -14.73 1.80 6.33
N PHE A 58 -14.61 3.09 6.11
CA PHE A 58 -15.46 3.85 5.20
C PHE A 58 -14.89 3.97 3.77
N SER A 59 -13.78 3.27 3.47
CA SER A 59 -13.27 3.19 2.10
C SER A 59 -14.31 2.56 1.14
N PRO A 60 -14.21 2.77 -0.17
CA PRO A 60 -15.15 2.24 -1.16
C PRO A 60 -15.32 0.71 -1.11
N ASP A 61 -16.47 0.21 -1.53
CA ASP A 61 -16.75 -1.22 -1.67
C ASP A 61 -15.88 -1.88 -2.76
N VAL A 62 -15.55 -1.11 -3.80
CA VAL A 62 -14.54 -1.44 -4.80
C VAL A 62 -13.47 -0.36 -4.75
N LEU A 63 -12.26 -0.72 -4.34
CA LEU A 63 -11.14 0.19 -4.15
C LEU A 63 -10.00 -0.16 -5.08
N GLU A 64 -9.44 0.85 -5.74
CA GLU A 64 -8.21 0.73 -6.52
C GLU A 64 -7.10 1.59 -5.92
N ILE A 65 -5.92 0.98 -5.74
CA ILE A 65 -4.72 1.65 -5.24
C ILE A 65 -3.57 1.38 -6.19
N ASN A 66 -3.05 2.44 -6.81
CA ASN A 66 -1.84 2.40 -7.62
C ASN A 66 -0.73 3.09 -6.83
N GLY A 67 0.45 2.45 -6.72
CA GLY A 67 1.58 3.05 -6.02
C GLY A 67 2.50 2.07 -5.32
N VAL A 68 3.57 2.63 -4.76
CA VAL A 68 4.48 1.93 -3.87
C VAL A 68 4.14 2.32 -2.44
N LEU A 69 3.72 1.34 -1.64
CA LEU A 69 3.32 1.54 -0.25
C LEU A 69 4.40 0.99 0.67
N LEU A 70 5.00 1.84 1.52
CA LEU A 70 6.01 1.45 2.49
C LEU A 70 5.58 1.83 3.91
N ALA A 71 5.30 0.81 4.74
CA ALA A 71 5.07 0.96 6.18
C ALA A 71 6.36 0.60 6.92
N GLN A 72 7.11 1.61 7.40
CA GLN A 72 8.48 1.46 7.90
C GLN A 72 8.56 0.62 9.18
N TYR A 73 7.68 0.86 10.14
CA TYR A 73 7.65 0.17 11.45
C TYR A 73 6.33 -0.54 11.73
N GLY A 74 5.34 -0.39 10.86
CA GLY A 74 4.00 -0.92 11.03
C GLY A 74 3.56 -1.85 9.91
N ALA A 75 2.25 -1.93 9.73
CA ALA A 75 1.57 -2.77 8.76
C ALA A 75 0.90 -1.95 7.65
N THR A 76 0.74 -2.55 6.49
CA THR A 76 -0.13 -2.05 5.43
C THR A 76 -1.40 -2.89 5.45
N GLN A 77 -2.54 -2.32 5.91
CA GLN A 77 -3.69 -3.15 6.25
C GLN A 77 -5.05 -2.45 6.20
N SER A 78 -6.08 -3.26 6.00
CA SER A 78 -7.44 -2.96 6.46
C SER A 78 -7.57 -3.49 7.90
N TYR A 79 -8.05 -2.66 8.83
CA TYR A 79 -8.22 -3.10 10.21
C TYR A 79 -9.33 -4.14 10.35
N TYR A 80 -9.20 -4.96 11.40
CA TYR A 80 -10.30 -5.79 11.83
C TYR A 80 -11.34 -4.95 12.57
N TYR A 81 -12.57 -4.89 12.07
CA TYR A 81 -13.66 -4.13 12.68
C TYR A 81 -14.72 -5.04 13.29
N HIS A 82 -15.17 -4.67 14.49
CA HIS A 82 -16.26 -5.35 15.18
C HIS A 82 -17.62 -4.65 14.96
N PRO A 83 -18.74 -5.40 14.99
CA PRO A 83 -18.78 -6.86 14.97
C PRO A 83 -18.28 -7.43 13.64
N ALA A 84 -17.89 -8.72 13.64
CA ALA A 84 -17.47 -9.43 12.44
C ALA A 84 -18.52 -9.29 11.32
N GLY A 85 -18.06 -9.03 10.08
CA GLY A 85 -18.93 -8.79 8.93
C GLY A 85 -19.44 -7.35 8.76
N SER A 86 -19.30 -6.48 9.76
CA SER A 86 -19.78 -5.08 9.68
C SER A 86 -19.03 -4.18 8.71
N SER A 87 -17.87 -4.64 8.24
CA SER A 87 -16.96 -3.89 7.37
C SER A 87 -16.45 -4.72 6.20
N VAL A 88 -17.20 -5.75 5.81
CA VAL A 88 -16.85 -6.58 4.65
C VAL A 88 -17.22 -5.83 3.38
N LYS A 89 -16.23 -5.76 2.46
CA LYS A 89 -16.30 -5.08 1.18
C LYS A 89 -16.08 -6.05 0.04
N ASN A 90 -16.39 -5.61 -1.17
CA ASN A 90 -16.34 -6.48 -2.35
C ASN A 90 -14.90 -6.70 -2.81
N GLN A 91 -14.18 -5.66 -3.25
CA GLN A 91 -12.92 -5.83 -3.95
C GLN A 91 -11.91 -4.73 -3.65
N ILE A 92 -10.64 -5.14 -3.50
CA ILE A 92 -9.50 -4.23 -3.58
C ILE A 92 -8.55 -4.68 -4.68
N THR A 93 -8.12 -3.74 -5.51
CA THR A 93 -7.10 -3.94 -6.53
C THR A 93 -5.90 -3.07 -6.21
N THR A 94 -4.73 -3.67 -6.12
CA THR A 94 -3.46 -2.97 -5.90
C THR A 94 -2.57 -3.14 -7.13
N TYR A 95 -2.13 -2.04 -7.72
CA TYR A 95 -1.16 -2.00 -8.81
C TYR A 95 0.09 -1.26 -8.36
N GLY A 96 1.22 -1.96 -8.25
CA GLY A 96 2.46 -1.40 -7.74
C GLY A 96 3.21 -2.35 -6.83
N SER A 97 3.59 -1.89 -5.64
CA SER A 97 4.34 -2.69 -4.66
C SER A 97 3.92 -2.38 -3.23
N VAL A 98 3.93 -3.38 -2.36
CA VAL A 98 3.70 -3.21 -0.92
C VAL A 98 4.90 -3.70 -0.15
N ILE A 99 5.47 -2.82 0.68
CA ILE A 99 6.60 -3.07 1.56
C ILE A 99 6.12 -2.80 2.99
N SER A 100 6.13 -3.81 3.83
CA SER A 100 5.58 -3.72 5.19
C SER A 100 6.50 -4.41 6.19
N ASN A 101 6.80 -3.75 7.31
CA ASN A 101 7.59 -4.37 8.39
C ASN A 101 6.79 -5.42 9.15
N GLN A 102 5.48 -5.27 9.21
CA GLN A 102 4.56 -6.22 9.83
C GLN A 102 3.68 -6.87 8.75
N ILE A 103 2.75 -7.71 9.18
CA ILE A 103 1.87 -8.43 8.27
C ILE A 103 1.07 -7.45 7.40
N TRP A 104 1.14 -7.63 6.07
CA TRP A 104 0.25 -6.98 5.13
C TRP A 104 -1.05 -7.78 5.01
N THR A 105 -2.22 -7.10 5.14
CA THR A 105 -3.51 -7.75 4.93
C THR A 105 -4.61 -6.82 4.45
N TRP A 106 -5.35 -7.26 3.45
CA TRP A 106 -6.57 -6.62 2.97
C TRP A 106 -7.83 -7.33 3.45
N SER A 107 -7.70 -8.56 3.97
CA SER A 107 -8.82 -9.43 4.30
C SER A 107 -8.57 -10.18 5.61
N TRP A 108 -9.57 -10.19 6.48
CA TRP A 108 -9.62 -11.00 7.68
C TRP A 108 -10.63 -12.11 7.47
N VAL A 109 -10.22 -13.35 7.68
CA VAL A 109 -11.03 -14.54 7.40
C VAL A 109 -11.23 -15.40 8.64
N ASN A 110 -12.38 -16.08 8.70
CA ASN A 110 -12.65 -17.16 9.65
C ASN A 110 -13.15 -18.36 8.84
N GLY A 111 -12.32 -19.39 8.73
CA GLY A 111 -12.52 -20.44 7.76
C GLY A 111 -12.59 -19.89 6.34
N ASN A 112 -13.64 -20.17 5.61
CA ASN A 112 -13.84 -19.70 4.24
C ASN A 112 -14.57 -18.34 4.13
N ASN A 113 -14.91 -17.71 5.26
CA ASN A 113 -15.69 -16.49 5.27
C ASN A 113 -14.82 -15.27 5.57
N THR A 114 -14.91 -14.24 4.72
CA THR A 114 -14.34 -12.93 5.04
C THR A 114 -15.19 -12.27 6.13
N ILE A 115 -14.55 -11.87 7.22
CA ILE A 115 -15.19 -11.27 8.40
C ILE A 115 -14.88 -9.78 8.56
N SER A 116 -13.86 -9.27 7.89
CA SER A 116 -13.53 -7.85 7.80
C SER A 116 -12.60 -7.59 6.59
N GLY A 117 -12.62 -6.39 6.03
CA GLY A 117 -11.85 -6.04 4.84
C GLY A 117 -12.50 -6.53 3.53
N TYR A 118 -11.70 -6.89 2.55
CA TYR A 118 -12.14 -7.15 1.18
C TYR A 118 -12.24 -8.64 0.89
N ARG A 119 -13.34 -9.07 0.21
CA ARG A 119 -13.53 -10.47 -0.21
C ARG A 119 -12.58 -10.86 -1.33
N ASN A 120 -12.42 -9.97 -2.31
CA ASN A 120 -11.59 -10.20 -3.48
C ASN A 120 -10.38 -9.27 -3.41
N THR A 121 -9.18 -9.84 -3.46
CA THR A 121 -7.94 -9.09 -3.39
C THR A 121 -7.08 -9.41 -4.60
N TYR A 122 -6.75 -8.39 -5.38
CA TYR A 122 -5.91 -8.50 -6.56
C TYR A 122 -4.68 -7.62 -6.38
N THR A 123 -3.50 -8.18 -6.62
CA THR A 123 -2.25 -7.43 -6.56
C THR A 123 -1.43 -7.71 -7.81
N THR A 124 -1.06 -6.66 -8.51
CA THR A 124 -0.23 -6.71 -9.72
C THR A 124 0.96 -5.80 -9.53
N TYR A 125 2.15 -6.32 -9.78
CA TYR A 125 3.37 -5.53 -9.74
C TYR A 125 3.42 -4.55 -10.92
N ASP A 126 3.81 -3.31 -10.65
CA ASP A 126 4.07 -2.33 -11.72
C ASP A 126 5.52 -2.45 -12.19
N SER A 127 5.72 -3.03 -13.37
CA SER A 127 7.05 -3.22 -13.95
C SER A 127 7.76 -1.91 -14.30
N ASN A 128 7.03 -0.81 -14.46
CA ASN A 128 7.63 0.49 -14.73
C ASN A 128 8.45 1.01 -13.54
N LEU A 129 8.17 0.54 -12.33
CA LEU A 129 8.91 0.92 -11.12
C LEU A 129 10.40 0.57 -11.16
N ILE A 130 10.82 -0.37 -12.02
CA ILE A 130 12.22 -0.72 -12.24
C ILE A 130 12.97 0.46 -12.88
N TYR A 131 12.33 1.14 -13.81
CA TYR A 131 12.93 2.22 -14.60
C TYR A 131 12.51 3.62 -14.12
N ALA A 132 11.28 3.73 -13.63
CA ALA A 132 10.64 4.97 -13.23
C ALA A 132 10.05 4.91 -11.81
N PRO A 133 10.85 4.59 -10.77
CA PRO A 133 10.35 4.57 -9.40
C PRO A 133 9.95 5.97 -8.94
N PRO A 134 9.10 6.11 -7.92
CA PRO A 134 8.78 7.40 -7.32
C PRO A 134 10.06 8.16 -6.93
N PRO A 135 10.13 9.50 -7.11
CA PRO A 135 11.31 10.28 -6.81
C PRO A 135 11.66 10.17 -5.32
N TYR A 136 12.96 10.12 -5.00
CA TYR A 136 13.49 10.00 -3.63
C TYR A 136 13.00 8.76 -2.84
N PHE A 137 12.36 7.81 -3.51
CA PHE A 137 12.00 6.56 -2.85
C PHE A 137 13.26 5.76 -2.50
N PRO A 138 13.33 5.10 -1.33
CA PRO A 138 14.52 4.34 -0.93
C PRO A 138 14.93 3.30 -1.98
N LYS A 139 16.19 3.33 -2.40
CA LYS A 139 16.79 2.40 -3.36
C LYS A 139 18.07 1.84 -2.78
N LYS A 140 18.40 0.59 -3.09
CA LYS A 140 19.78 0.12 -3.00
C LYS A 140 20.56 0.66 -4.21
N ASN A 141 21.74 1.20 -3.99
CA ASN A 141 22.63 1.68 -5.08
C ASN A 141 23.39 0.55 -5.79
N GLU A 142 23.22 -0.69 -5.35
CA GLU A 142 23.90 -1.86 -5.89
C GLU A 142 22.89 -2.89 -6.34
N PHE A 143 23.07 -3.39 -7.56
CA PHE A 143 22.36 -4.56 -8.06
C PHE A 143 23.20 -5.79 -7.68
N GLU A 144 22.68 -6.67 -6.82
CA GLU A 144 23.20 -8.03 -6.69
C GLU A 144 22.60 -8.88 -7.81
N VAL A 145 23.45 -9.42 -8.66
CA VAL A 145 23.05 -10.48 -9.60
C VAL A 145 22.95 -11.77 -8.80
N LEU A 146 21.71 -12.19 -8.51
CA LEU A 146 21.45 -13.54 -8.02
C LEU A 146 21.48 -14.47 -9.23
N SER A 147 22.54 -15.25 -9.38
CA SER A 147 22.56 -16.33 -10.36
C SER A 147 21.66 -17.46 -9.85
N TRP A 148 20.69 -17.87 -10.66
CA TRP A 148 20.03 -19.14 -10.51
C TRP A 148 20.78 -20.13 -11.37
N ASP A 149 21.40 -21.13 -10.73
CA ASP A 149 21.80 -22.35 -11.42
C ASP A 149 20.66 -23.35 -11.21
N GLU A 150 19.94 -23.66 -12.28
CA GLU A 150 19.08 -24.84 -12.32
C GLU A 150 19.94 -26.03 -12.74
N GLU A 151 20.08 -27.01 -11.85
CA GLU A 151 20.56 -28.35 -12.17
C GLU A 151 19.43 -29.21 -12.76
#